data_08f35ae1c452fede3af3096c9a99e43e
#
_entry.id   08f35ae1c452fede3af3096c9a99e43e
#
_cell.length_a   1.000
_cell.length_b   1.000
_cell.length_c   1.000
_cell.angle_alpha   90.00
_cell.angle_beta   90.00
_cell.angle_gamma   90.00
#
_symmetry.space_group_name_H-M   'P 1'
#
loop_
_entity.id
_entity.type
_entity.pdbx_description
1 polymer ?
#
loop_
_entity_poly.entity_id
_entity_poly.type
_entity_poly.pdbx_seq_one_letter_code
_entity_poly.pdbx_strand_id
1 'polypeptide(L)'
;MRVEVFGVFPTDQHTLAIFIGNEEKCFVIHVEPSVGRAIAMSMRDERNERPLTHELVGYIFNAFDIKVERMVVNDLRSNTYFARLILRASNEVHSKVIEIDARPSDCLVLTIQAKAPIFVSQDVWDETEDRSEELEKIRQALREKKGPKPGPSFGEEED
;
A
#
# COMPACT_ATOMS: atom_id res chain seq x y z
N MET A 1 -9.09 -9.14 10.05
CA MET A 1 -7.79 -8.62 10.56
C MET A 1 -7.49 -7.28 9.93
N ARG A 2 -7.26 -6.27 10.73
CA ARG A 2 -6.77 -4.98 10.25
C ARG A 2 -5.26 -5.06 9.99
N VAL A 3 -4.83 -4.51 8.87
CA VAL A 3 -3.43 -4.54 8.45
C VAL A 3 -2.98 -3.18 7.90
N GLU A 4 -1.67 -3.03 7.75
CA GLU A 4 -1.04 -1.84 7.19
C GLU A 4 0.00 -2.23 6.15
N VAL A 5 0.32 -1.32 5.26
CA VAL A 5 1.44 -1.49 4.33
C VAL A 5 2.74 -1.11 5.05
N PHE A 6 3.64 -2.07 5.17
CA PHE A 6 4.93 -1.89 5.82
C PHE A 6 6.02 -1.37 4.89
N GLY A 7 5.88 -1.61 3.60
CA GLY A 7 6.82 -1.14 2.61
C GLY A 7 6.58 -1.67 1.22
N VAL A 8 7.23 -1.03 0.27
CA VAL A 8 7.21 -1.35 -1.16
C VAL A 8 8.66 -1.52 -1.62
N PHE A 9 9.01 -2.69 -2.12
CA PHE A 9 10.39 -3.00 -2.47
C PHE A 9 10.50 -3.65 -3.85
N PRO A 10 11.53 -3.32 -4.66
CA PRO A 10 11.74 -3.97 -5.94
C PRO A 10 12.14 -5.44 -5.77
N THR A 11 11.76 -6.27 -6.74
CA THR A 11 12.14 -7.68 -6.83
C THR A 11 13.02 -7.92 -8.05
N ASP A 12 13.64 -9.12 -8.12
CA ASP A 12 14.47 -9.52 -9.25
C ASP A 12 13.66 -9.81 -10.54
N GLN A 13 12.33 -9.92 -10.42
CA GLN A 13 11.43 -10.28 -11.52
C GLN A 13 10.73 -9.07 -12.16
N HIS A 14 11.27 -7.87 -12.02
CA HIS A 14 10.67 -6.62 -12.52
C HIS A 14 9.27 -6.31 -11.97
N THR A 15 8.98 -6.79 -10.77
CA THR A 15 7.78 -6.44 -10.01
C THR A 15 8.15 -5.65 -8.76
N LEU A 16 7.14 -5.15 -8.06
CA LEU A 16 7.32 -4.60 -6.71
C LEU A 16 6.61 -5.51 -5.71
N ALA A 17 7.27 -5.77 -4.60
CA ALA A 17 6.70 -6.50 -3.48
C ALA A 17 6.13 -5.53 -2.45
N ILE A 18 4.86 -5.69 -2.15
CA ILE A 18 4.16 -4.92 -1.12
C ILE A 18 4.05 -5.79 0.12
N PHE A 19 4.71 -5.39 1.20
CA PHE A 19 4.62 -6.06 2.50
C PHE A 19 3.46 -5.48 3.29
N ILE A 20 2.52 -6.34 3.65
CA ILE A 20 1.27 -5.99 4.32
C ILE A 20 1.11 -6.86 5.55
N GLY A 21 0.77 -6.26 6.67
CA GLY A 21 0.59 -7.03 7.89
C GLY A 21 0.21 -6.20 9.11
N ASN A 22 0.39 -6.82 10.25
CA ASN A 22 0.20 -6.23 11.56
C ASN A 22 1.32 -6.69 12.50
N GLU A 23 1.14 -6.54 13.81
CA GLU A 23 2.13 -6.93 14.82
C GLU A 23 2.42 -8.45 14.84
N GLU A 24 1.49 -9.28 14.37
CA GLU A 24 1.61 -10.74 14.42
C GLU A 24 2.42 -11.30 13.24
N LYS A 25 2.14 -10.86 12.03
CA LYS A 25 2.85 -11.27 10.82
C LYS A 25 2.66 -10.31 9.66
N CYS A 26 3.46 -10.49 8.62
CA CYS A 26 3.23 -9.86 7.33
C CYS A 26 3.30 -10.86 6.17
N PHE A 27 2.61 -10.54 5.11
CA PHE A 27 2.64 -11.28 3.85
C PHE A 27 2.96 -10.34 2.69
N VAL A 28 3.15 -10.89 1.51
CA VAL A 28 3.59 -10.13 0.33
C VAL A 28 2.58 -10.26 -0.79
N ILE A 29 2.24 -9.13 -1.41
CA ILE A 29 1.53 -9.06 -2.68
C ILE A 29 2.49 -8.48 -3.73
N HIS A 30 2.62 -9.16 -4.86
CA HIS A 30 3.42 -8.70 -5.99
C HIS A 30 2.55 -7.86 -6.92
N VAL A 31 3.07 -6.71 -7.33
CA VAL A 31 2.36 -5.77 -8.20
C VAL A 31 3.25 -5.29 -9.34
N GLU A 32 2.62 -4.79 -10.39
CA GLU A 32 3.33 -4.14 -11.50
C GLU A 32 4.05 -2.87 -11.03
N PRO A 33 5.20 -2.50 -11.63
CA PRO A 33 5.97 -1.35 -11.19
C PRO A 33 5.21 -0.03 -11.17
N SER A 34 4.33 0.20 -12.15
CA SER A 34 3.52 1.42 -12.24
C SER A 34 2.54 1.56 -11.06
N VAL A 35 1.87 0.47 -10.70
CA VAL A 35 0.93 0.44 -9.57
C VAL A 35 1.68 0.52 -8.24
N GLY A 36 2.79 -0.20 -8.11
CA GLY A 36 3.64 -0.14 -6.92
C GLY A 36 4.19 1.26 -6.64
N ARG A 37 4.57 2.00 -7.68
CA ARG A 37 4.95 3.41 -7.56
C ARG A 37 3.80 4.30 -7.10
N ALA A 38 2.60 4.06 -7.63
CA ALA A 38 1.41 4.78 -7.18
C ALA A 38 1.10 4.54 -5.70
N ILE A 39 1.26 3.31 -5.22
CA ILE A 39 1.14 2.96 -3.80
C ILE A 39 2.19 3.73 -2.97
N ALA A 40 3.45 3.67 -3.36
CA ALA A 40 4.54 4.34 -2.65
C ALA A 40 4.33 5.86 -2.58
N MET A 41 3.91 6.48 -3.67
CA MET A 41 3.59 7.92 -3.70
C MET A 41 2.41 8.27 -2.80
N SER A 42 1.36 7.46 -2.80
CA SER A 42 0.19 7.66 -1.94
C SER A 42 0.54 7.51 -0.45
N MET A 43 1.44 6.59 -0.11
CA MET A 43 1.94 6.44 1.27
C MET A 43 2.72 7.67 1.77
N ARG A 44 3.41 8.37 0.87
CA ARG A 44 4.14 9.61 1.18
C ARG A 44 3.32 10.89 0.98
N ASP A 45 2.05 10.76 0.63
CA ASP A 45 1.16 11.87 0.30
C ASP A 45 1.71 12.77 -0.82
N GLU A 46 2.47 12.18 -1.74
CA GLU A 46 3.00 12.86 -2.92
C GLU A 46 1.97 12.87 -4.03
N ARG A 47 1.93 13.97 -4.79
CA ARG A 47 1.02 14.13 -5.94
C ARG A 47 1.79 14.40 -7.21
N ASN A 48 1.25 13.94 -8.32
CA ASN A 48 1.77 14.25 -9.64
C ASN A 48 1.26 15.64 -10.09
N GLU A 49 2.03 16.30 -10.95
CA GLU A 49 1.63 17.56 -11.57
C GLU A 49 0.30 17.45 -12.30
N ARG A 50 0.14 16.35 -13.05
CA ARG A 50 -1.14 15.96 -13.66
C ARG A 50 -1.65 14.67 -13.02
N PRO A 51 -2.98 14.55 -12.75
CA PRO A 51 -3.53 13.35 -12.12
C PRO A 51 -3.27 12.09 -12.93
N LEU A 52 -2.77 11.05 -12.27
CA LEU A 52 -2.73 9.70 -12.80
C LEU A 52 -4.07 9.00 -12.60
N THR A 53 -4.23 7.79 -13.14
CA THR A 53 -5.50 7.07 -13.17
C THR A 53 -6.17 6.93 -11.81
N HIS A 54 -5.43 6.54 -10.78
CA HIS A 54 -6.01 6.37 -9.43
C HIS A 54 -6.35 7.70 -8.77
N GLU A 55 -5.57 8.75 -9.01
CA GLU A 55 -5.92 10.11 -8.55
C GLU A 55 -7.19 10.60 -9.25
N LEU A 56 -7.33 10.33 -10.56
CA LEU A 56 -8.55 10.65 -11.30
C LEU A 56 -9.77 9.94 -10.71
N VAL A 57 -9.66 8.66 -10.39
CA VAL A 57 -10.75 7.91 -9.73
C VAL A 57 -11.12 8.56 -8.40
N GLY A 58 -10.15 8.98 -7.60
CA GLY A 58 -10.38 9.70 -6.34
C GLY A 58 -11.12 11.02 -6.55
N TYR A 59 -10.79 11.78 -7.58
CA TYR A 59 -11.51 13.02 -7.92
C TYR A 59 -12.94 12.74 -8.37
N ILE A 60 -13.18 11.68 -9.14
CA ILE A 60 -14.52 11.24 -9.52
C ILE A 60 -15.35 10.88 -8.28
N PHE A 61 -14.76 10.14 -7.35
CA PHE A 61 -15.43 9.81 -6.08
C PHE A 61 -15.84 11.07 -5.32
N ASN A 62 -14.93 12.02 -5.17
CA ASN A 62 -15.23 13.28 -4.49
C ASN A 62 -16.32 14.08 -5.19
N ALA A 63 -16.30 14.11 -6.53
CA ALA A 63 -17.30 14.83 -7.31
C ALA A 63 -18.72 14.26 -7.14
N PHE A 64 -18.85 12.96 -6.88
CA PHE A 64 -20.12 12.26 -6.69
C PHE A 64 -20.42 11.93 -5.22
N ASP A 65 -19.73 12.54 -4.27
CA ASP A 65 -19.90 12.29 -2.83
C ASP A 65 -19.75 10.81 -2.44
N ILE A 66 -18.81 10.14 -3.06
CA ILE A 66 -18.45 8.75 -2.77
C ILE A 66 -17.21 8.74 -1.88
N LYS A 67 -17.28 7.98 -0.78
CA LYS A 67 -16.16 7.75 0.12
C LYS A 67 -15.68 6.32 0.06
N VAL A 68 -14.37 6.13 0.03
CA VAL A 68 -13.77 4.82 0.25
C VAL A 68 -13.83 4.54 1.77
N GLU A 69 -14.62 3.56 2.17
CA GLU A 69 -14.72 3.19 3.59
C GLU A 69 -13.58 2.29 4.03
N ARG A 70 -13.26 1.29 3.22
CA ARG A 70 -12.20 0.31 3.47
C ARG A 70 -11.99 -0.58 2.25
N MET A 71 -10.94 -1.36 2.29
CA MET A 71 -10.78 -2.52 1.43
C MET A 71 -10.68 -3.79 2.25
N VAL A 72 -11.01 -4.90 1.65
CA VAL A 72 -10.86 -6.24 2.26
C VAL A 72 -10.20 -7.16 1.25
N VAL A 73 -9.06 -7.74 1.60
CA VAL A 73 -8.51 -8.89 0.87
C VAL A 73 -9.31 -10.11 1.33
N ASN A 74 -10.17 -10.63 0.47
CA ASN A 74 -11.21 -11.57 0.85
C ASN A 74 -11.03 -12.99 0.32
N ASP A 75 -10.08 -13.21 -0.58
CA ASP A 75 -9.81 -14.54 -1.12
C ASP A 75 -8.36 -14.67 -1.60
N LEU A 76 -7.88 -15.91 -1.60
CA LEU A 76 -6.57 -16.29 -2.12
C LEU A 76 -6.73 -17.62 -2.86
N ARG A 77 -6.50 -17.62 -4.18
CA ARG A 77 -6.62 -18.81 -5.02
C ARG A 77 -5.40 -18.93 -5.93
N SER A 78 -4.71 -20.05 -5.87
CA SER A 78 -3.53 -20.32 -6.72
C SER A 78 -2.53 -19.14 -6.72
N ASN A 79 -2.18 -18.66 -5.54
CA ASN A 79 -1.31 -17.49 -5.32
C ASN A 79 -1.85 -16.14 -5.84
N THR A 80 -3.12 -16.07 -6.23
CA THR A 80 -3.77 -14.84 -6.64
C THR A 80 -4.67 -14.33 -5.53
N TYR A 81 -4.42 -13.12 -5.07
CA TYR A 81 -5.25 -12.42 -4.09
C TYR A 81 -6.41 -11.72 -4.77
N PHE A 82 -7.57 -11.78 -4.12
CA PHE A 82 -8.79 -11.08 -4.51
C PHE A 82 -9.16 -10.06 -3.44
N ALA A 83 -9.70 -8.94 -3.85
CA ALA A 83 -10.10 -7.89 -2.93
C ALA A 83 -11.45 -7.27 -3.29
N ARG A 84 -12.05 -6.67 -2.28
CA ARG A 84 -13.25 -5.85 -2.39
C ARG A 84 -12.93 -4.42 -1.93
N LEU A 85 -13.35 -3.48 -2.71
CA LEU A 85 -13.36 -2.07 -2.33
C LEU A 85 -14.75 -1.71 -1.82
N ILE A 86 -14.83 -1.24 -0.59
CA ILE A 86 -16.10 -0.89 0.05
C ILE A 86 -16.26 0.62 -0.03
N LEU A 87 -17.29 1.06 -0.73
CA LEU A 87 -17.62 2.45 -0.96
C LEU A 87 -18.91 2.83 -0.27
N ARG A 88 -19.02 4.08 0.14
CA ARG A 88 -20.26 4.69 0.59
C ARG A 88 -20.61 5.87 -0.31
N ALA A 89 -21.75 5.79 -0.94
CA ALA A 89 -22.34 6.90 -1.69
C ALA A 89 -23.48 7.49 -0.85
N SER A 90 -23.42 8.78 -0.59
CA SER A 90 -24.42 9.48 0.23
C SER A 90 -24.90 10.74 -0.47
N ASN A 91 -26.21 11.00 -0.37
CA ASN A 91 -26.80 12.29 -0.66
C ASN A 91 -27.70 12.72 0.51
N GLU A 92 -28.44 13.81 0.39
CA GLU A 92 -29.31 14.37 1.46
C GLU A 92 -30.40 13.39 1.92
N VAL A 93 -30.78 12.42 1.08
CA VAL A 93 -31.92 11.52 1.31
C VAL A 93 -31.49 10.08 1.56
N HIS A 94 -30.44 9.59 0.90
CA HIS A 94 -30.03 8.19 0.91
C HIS A 94 -28.54 8.02 1.18
N SER A 95 -28.19 6.94 1.89
CA SER A 95 -26.83 6.42 2.02
C SER A 95 -26.80 4.98 1.52
N LYS A 96 -25.83 4.65 0.67
CA LYS A 96 -25.71 3.36 0.02
C LYS A 96 -24.28 2.83 0.17
N VAL A 97 -24.14 1.58 0.61
CA VAL A 97 -22.87 0.87 0.64
C VAL A 97 -22.74 0.01 -0.60
N ILE A 98 -21.61 0.09 -1.26
CA ILE A 98 -21.32 -0.61 -2.51
C ILE A 98 -20.03 -1.40 -2.33
N GLU A 99 -20.06 -2.69 -2.66
CA GLU A 99 -18.88 -3.55 -2.74
C GLU A 99 -18.49 -3.75 -4.19
N ILE A 100 -17.23 -3.46 -4.50
CA ILE A 100 -16.70 -3.62 -5.86
C ILE A 100 -15.56 -4.63 -5.83
N ASP A 101 -15.64 -5.64 -6.71
CA ASP A 101 -14.53 -6.53 -6.96
C ASP A 101 -13.43 -5.78 -7.72
N ALA A 102 -12.21 -5.79 -7.19
CA ALA A 102 -11.08 -5.13 -7.80
C ALA A 102 -9.78 -5.83 -7.41
N ARG A 103 -8.74 -5.62 -8.19
CA ARG A 103 -7.42 -6.16 -7.85
C ARG A 103 -6.93 -5.56 -6.53
N PRO A 104 -6.27 -6.35 -5.66
CA PRO A 104 -5.70 -5.82 -4.42
C PRO A 104 -4.81 -4.59 -4.64
N SER A 105 -4.02 -4.57 -5.71
CA SER A 105 -3.14 -3.44 -6.06
C SER A 105 -3.91 -2.14 -6.27
N ASP A 106 -5.00 -2.17 -7.04
CA ASP A 106 -5.85 -0.99 -7.28
C ASP A 106 -6.59 -0.56 -6.02
N CYS A 107 -7.12 -1.53 -5.27
CA CYS A 107 -7.73 -1.27 -3.97
C CYS A 107 -6.77 -0.57 -3.01
N LEU A 108 -5.51 -1.03 -2.94
CA LEU A 108 -4.48 -0.44 -2.08
C LEU A 108 -4.24 1.04 -2.40
N VAL A 109 -4.06 1.38 -3.68
CA VAL A 109 -3.84 2.77 -4.07
C VAL A 109 -5.01 3.65 -3.64
N LEU A 110 -6.23 3.25 -3.98
CA LEU A 110 -7.44 4.02 -3.67
C LEU A 110 -7.69 4.14 -2.16
N THR A 111 -7.42 3.07 -1.42
CA THR A 111 -7.62 3.03 0.03
C THR A 111 -6.59 3.88 0.77
N ILE A 112 -5.31 3.80 0.39
CA ILE A 112 -4.24 4.61 0.98
C ILE A 112 -4.43 6.08 0.63
N GLN A 113 -4.76 6.39 -0.61
CA GLN A 113 -5.06 7.75 -1.08
C GLN A 113 -6.20 8.39 -0.29
N ALA A 114 -7.23 7.60 0.07
CA ALA A 114 -8.37 8.03 0.88
C ALA A 114 -8.10 7.97 2.40
N LYS A 115 -6.94 7.47 2.83
CA LYS A 115 -6.58 7.25 4.25
C LYS A 115 -7.59 6.33 4.97
N ALA A 116 -8.12 5.36 4.24
CA ALA A 116 -9.07 4.38 4.75
C ALA A 116 -8.36 3.11 5.25
N PRO A 117 -8.97 2.32 6.12
CA PRO A 117 -8.36 1.12 6.65
C PRO A 117 -8.34 -0.05 5.66
N ILE A 118 -7.36 -0.92 5.85
CA ILE A 118 -7.14 -2.13 5.07
C ILE A 118 -7.41 -3.34 5.96
N PHE A 119 -8.20 -4.28 5.47
CA PHE A 119 -8.53 -5.52 6.17
C PHE A 119 -8.18 -6.73 5.33
N VAL A 120 -7.93 -7.83 6.00
CA VAL A 120 -7.79 -9.17 5.43
C VAL A 120 -8.78 -10.08 6.14
N SER A 121 -9.52 -10.90 5.39
CA SER A 121 -10.41 -11.89 5.98
C SER A 121 -9.61 -12.93 6.79
N GLN A 122 -10.23 -13.51 7.81
CA GLN A 122 -9.55 -14.49 8.67
C GLN A 122 -9.04 -15.69 7.84
N ASP A 123 -9.85 -16.20 6.93
CA ASP A 123 -9.48 -17.34 6.10
C ASP A 123 -8.24 -17.05 5.25
N VAL A 124 -8.17 -15.89 4.62
CA VAL A 124 -6.98 -15.47 3.86
C VAL A 124 -5.78 -15.27 4.78
N TRP A 125 -5.99 -14.62 5.92
CA TRP A 125 -4.93 -14.40 6.89
C TRP A 125 -4.27 -15.71 7.34
N ASP A 126 -5.08 -16.73 7.62
CA ASP A 126 -4.60 -18.03 8.06
C ASP A 126 -3.82 -18.77 6.96
N GLU A 127 -4.16 -18.55 5.68
CA GLU A 127 -3.48 -19.15 4.54
C GLU A 127 -2.20 -18.41 4.13
N THR A 128 -2.04 -17.16 4.51
CA THR A 128 -0.86 -16.36 4.11
C THR A 128 0.41 -16.84 4.80
N GLU A 129 1.48 -16.89 4.04
CA GLU A 129 2.82 -17.20 4.55
C GLU A 129 3.43 -15.97 5.24
N ASP A 130 3.97 -16.14 6.43
CA ASP A 130 4.65 -15.07 7.14
C ASP A 130 6.01 -14.74 6.49
N ARG A 131 6.17 -13.49 6.10
CA ARG A 131 7.38 -12.94 5.48
C ARG A 131 8.09 -11.92 6.35
N SER A 132 7.86 -11.94 7.65
CA SER A 132 8.44 -10.97 8.60
C SER A 132 9.96 -11.01 8.62
N GLU A 133 10.57 -12.20 8.51
CA GLU A 133 12.02 -12.34 8.45
C GLU A 133 12.62 -11.69 7.19
N GLU A 134 11.99 -11.89 6.04
CA GLU A 134 12.42 -11.29 4.78
C GLU A 134 12.35 -9.76 4.83
N LEU A 135 11.28 -9.21 5.40
CA LEU A 135 11.14 -7.77 5.61
C LEU A 135 12.25 -7.21 6.49
N GLU A 136 12.58 -7.88 7.58
CA GLU A 136 13.65 -7.45 8.48
C GLU A 136 15.02 -7.49 7.81
N LYS A 137 15.31 -8.51 7.02
CA LYS A 137 16.55 -8.59 6.23
C LYS A 137 16.67 -7.44 5.22
N ILE A 138 15.59 -7.09 4.54
CA ILE A 138 15.55 -5.96 3.61
C ILE A 138 15.82 -4.65 4.36
N ARG A 139 15.15 -4.43 5.47
CA ARG A 139 15.33 -3.24 6.31
C ARG A 139 16.76 -3.12 6.83
N GLN A 140 17.35 -4.21 7.26
CA GLN A 140 18.74 -4.24 7.73
C GLN A 140 19.71 -3.89 6.60
N ALA A 141 19.56 -4.49 5.41
CA ALA A 141 20.39 -4.18 4.25
C ALA A 141 20.31 -2.71 3.83
N LEU A 142 19.12 -2.10 3.94
CA LEU A 142 18.94 -0.68 3.64
C LEU A 142 19.60 0.24 4.68
N ARG A 143 19.62 -0.15 5.95
CA ARG A 143 20.34 0.59 7.01
C ARG A 143 21.84 0.55 6.79
N GLU A 144 22.40 -0.58 6.41
CA GLU A 144 23.83 -0.75 6.13
C GLU A 144 24.29 0.08 4.92
N LYS A 145 23.47 0.18 3.88
CA LYS A 145 23.75 1.03 2.71
C LYS A 145 23.69 2.53 3.01
N LYS A 146 22.96 2.94 4.04
CA LYS A 146 22.93 4.31 4.58
C LYS A 146 23.97 4.51 5.67
N GLY A 147 25.21 4.05 5.50
CA GLY A 147 26.27 4.18 6.46
C GLY A 147 26.36 5.56 7.13
N PRO A 148 27.06 5.74 8.26
CA PRO A 148 27.07 6.99 8.99
C PRO A 148 27.44 8.15 8.06
N LYS A 149 26.66 9.23 8.11
CA LYS A 149 27.02 10.47 7.40
C LYS A 149 28.43 10.85 7.83
N PRO A 150 29.34 11.16 6.89
CA PRO A 150 30.64 11.70 7.28
C PRO A 150 30.38 12.94 8.15
N GLY A 151 30.94 12.92 9.35
CA GLY A 151 30.90 14.08 10.24
C GLY A 151 31.51 15.30 9.54
N PRO A 152 31.15 16.51 9.96
CA PRO A 152 31.76 17.70 9.38
C PRO A 152 33.27 17.61 9.52
N SER A 153 33.96 17.66 8.39
CA SER A 153 35.43 17.80 8.38
C SER A 153 35.73 19.18 8.95
N PHE A 154 36.22 19.24 10.16
CA PHE A 154 36.86 20.44 10.65
C PHE A 154 38.16 20.58 9.84
N GLY A 155 38.16 21.59 8.94
CA GLY A 155 39.39 22.00 8.30
C GLY A 155 40.38 22.43 9.37
N GLU A 156 41.53 21.79 9.41
CA GLU A 156 42.72 22.33 10.10
C GLU A 156 43.11 23.58 9.32
N GLU A 157 42.92 24.74 9.95
CA GLU A 157 43.61 25.96 9.55
C GLU A 157 45.05 25.77 10.03
N GLU A 158 45.94 25.52 9.09
CA GLU A 158 47.40 25.75 9.33
C GLU A 158 47.67 27.24 9.12
N ASP A 159 48.31 27.81 10.12
CA ASP A 159 48.90 29.15 10.12
C ASP A 159 49.98 29.35 9.06
#